data_83d134377faa8ae49492e4e4e7a0aabf
#
_entry.id   83d134377faa8ae49492e4e4e7a0aabf
#
_cell.length_a   1.000
_cell.length_b   1.000
_cell.length_c   1.000
_cell.angle_alpha   90.00
_cell.angle_beta   90.00
_cell.angle_gamma   90.00
#
_symmetry.space_group_name_H-M   'P 1'
#
loop_
_entity.id
_entity.type
_entity.pdbx_description
1 polymer ?
#
loop_
_entity_poly.entity_id
_entity_poly.type
_entity_poly.pdbx_seq_one_letter_code
_entity_poly.pdbx_strand_id
1 'polypeptide(L)'
;MRPEAVKACQLYAYIRERRGRWTVKEMCEVLAVSESGYYRSLKPRPKQERQERLLVNIKEIIGEHEDNNNYGVQRILLALSQIDIKTSYSTVRRIMKMHGLLKKVKRHPNGITREDAAAQKSENLIKRDFSASAPNQKWLSDITEVPCSDGKLYLSAVLDCFNGEIVGIAMDDNMRKELCIQAFENACRARSARGMIYHSDRGSQFTSRAFRESLAKRDAVQSMSGTGRCYDNARMESFFATLKKEKLYKIKTEYYPMAYIKSIIFRYIMVYYNRRRIYTSNPGGWPPSIYRERMLSQAA
;
A
#
# COMPACT_ATOMS: atom_id res chain seq x y z
N MET A 1 37.95 -34.46 -8.65
CA MET A 1 36.79 -33.64 -9.03
C MET A 1 36.05 -34.33 -10.17
N ARG A 2 34.81 -34.76 -9.98
CA ARG A 2 34.01 -35.29 -11.11
C ARG A 2 33.56 -34.06 -11.93
N PRO A 3 33.75 -34.07 -13.27
CA PRO A 3 33.25 -33.01 -14.12
C PRO A 3 31.72 -32.92 -13.96
N GLU A 4 31.17 -31.71 -13.75
CA GLU A 4 29.73 -31.50 -13.71
C GLU A 4 29.12 -32.03 -15.03
N ALA A 5 28.21 -32.97 -14.91
CA ALA A 5 27.52 -33.56 -16.06
C ALA A 5 26.73 -32.47 -16.79
N VAL A 6 27.09 -32.18 -18.03
CA VAL A 6 26.40 -31.20 -18.89
C VAL A 6 24.93 -31.59 -19.00
N LYS A 7 24.01 -30.69 -18.65
CA LYS A 7 22.58 -30.98 -18.69
C LYS A 7 22.07 -31.15 -20.12
N ALA A 8 21.19 -32.14 -20.35
CA ALA A 8 20.64 -32.43 -21.68
C ALA A 8 20.06 -31.19 -22.40
N CYS A 9 19.51 -30.21 -21.67
CA CYS A 9 19.02 -28.94 -22.26
C CYS A 9 20.13 -28.09 -22.89
N GLN A 10 21.34 -28.11 -22.33
CA GLN A 10 22.50 -27.40 -22.89
C GLN A 10 23.01 -28.11 -24.17
N LEU A 11 22.99 -29.43 -24.17
CA LEU A 11 23.33 -30.22 -25.36
C LEU A 11 22.32 -30.01 -26.49
N TYR A 12 21.04 -29.94 -26.19
CA TYR A 12 20.01 -29.59 -27.18
C TYR A 12 20.13 -28.18 -27.74
N ALA A 13 20.55 -27.20 -26.91
CA ALA A 13 20.85 -25.85 -27.40
C ALA A 13 22.04 -25.87 -28.37
N TYR A 14 23.10 -26.59 -28.02
CA TYR A 14 24.27 -26.76 -28.88
C TYR A 14 23.91 -27.38 -30.23
N ILE A 15 23.08 -28.47 -30.27
CA ILE A 15 22.57 -29.09 -31.49
C ILE A 15 21.80 -28.06 -32.35
N ARG A 16 20.95 -27.25 -31.75
CA ARG A 16 20.13 -26.24 -32.44
C ARG A 16 20.98 -25.21 -33.18
N GLU A 17 22.07 -24.75 -32.58
CA GLU A 17 22.97 -23.75 -33.17
C GLU A 17 23.77 -24.28 -34.36
N ARG A 18 23.92 -25.62 -34.47
CA ARG A 18 24.78 -26.24 -35.48
C ARG A 18 24.05 -27.06 -36.55
N ARG A 19 22.73 -26.91 -36.65
CA ARG A 19 21.85 -27.62 -37.62
C ARG A 19 22.28 -27.48 -39.10
N GLY A 20 23.07 -26.49 -39.47
CA GLY A 20 23.53 -26.29 -40.81
C GLY A 20 24.81 -27.05 -41.18
N ARG A 21 25.49 -27.71 -40.20
CA ARG A 21 26.77 -28.40 -40.43
C ARG A 21 26.68 -29.89 -40.36
N TRP A 22 25.82 -30.45 -39.49
CA TRP A 22 25.64 -31.91 -39.29
C TRP A 22 24.15 -32.21 -39.11
N THR A 23 23.82 -33.48 -39.36
CA THR A 23 22.43 -33.92 -39.09
C THR A 23 22.12 -33.98 -37.60
N VAL A 24 20.87 -33.76 -37.24
CA VAL A 24 20.42 -33.85 -35.82
C VAL A 24 20.71 -35.23 -35.26
N LYS A 25 20.56 -36.29 -36.07
CA LYS A 25 20.80 -37.67 -35.68
C LYS A 25 22.26 -37.88 -35.27
N GLU A 26 23.20 -37.52 -36.14
CA GLU A 26 24.64 -37.62 -35.86
C GLU A 26 25.06 -36.87 -34.61
N MET A 27 24.56 -35.64 -34.45
CA MET A 27 24.87 -34.84 -33.25
C MET A 27 24.28 -35.45 -31.96
N CYS A 28 23.08 -36.02 -32.01
CA CYS A 28 22.47 -36.72 -30.88
C CYS A 28 23.26 -38.00 -30.50
N GLU A 29 23.72 -38.76 -31.47
CA GLU A 29 24.56 -39.94 -31.24
C GLU A 29 25.89 -39.58 -30.58
N VAL A 30 26.60 -38.59 -31.10
CA VAL A 30 27.90 -38.13 -30.54
C VAL A 30 27.76 -37.56 -29.15
N LEU A 31 26.68 -36.82 -28.88
CA LEU A 31 26.43 -36.17 -27.57
C LEU A 31 25.69 -37.08 -26.58
N ALA A 32 25.43 -38.33 -26.94
CA ALA A 32 24.70 -39.31 -26.13
C ALA A 32 23.35 -38.82 -25.61
N VAL A 33 22.58 -38.11 -26.46
CA VAL A 33 21.24 -37.63 -26.15
C VAL A 33 20.21 -38.17 -27.12
N SER A 34 18.94 -38.32 -26.72
CA SER A 34 17.91 -38.85 -27.58
C SER A 34 17.42 -37.83 -28.61
N GLU A 35 17.28 -38.24 -29.86
CA GLU A 35 16.71 -37.42 -30.94
C GLU A 35 15.27 -37.02 -30.64
N SER A 36 14.45 -37.92 -30.08
CA SER A 36 13.10 -37.62 -29.63
C SER A 36 13.05 -36.55 -28.51
N GLY A 37 14.06 -36.57 -27.62
CA GLY A 37 14.25 -35.55 -26.58
C GLY A 37 14.57 -34.20 -27.19
N TYR A 38 15.41 -34.14 -28.22
CA TYR A 38 15.72 -32.92 -28.95
C TYR A 38 14.48 -32.33 -29.61
N TYR A 39 13.74 -33.08 -30.43
CA TYR A 39 12.51 -32.59 -31.05
C TYR A 39 11.43 -32.22 -30.04
N ARG A 40 11.35 -32.89 -28.89
CA ARG A 40 10.49 -32.48 -27.78
C ARG A 40 10.92 -31.14 -27.18
N SER A 41 12.23 -30.85 -27.11
CA SER A 41 12.76 -29.59 -26.62
C SER A 41 12.41 -28.39 -27.50
N LEU A 42 12.17 -28.64 -28.81
CA LEU A 42 11.77 -27.62 -29.80
C LEU A 42 10.26 -27.26 -29.73
N LYS A 43 9.45 -28.15 -29.14
CA LYS A 43 8.02 -27.89 -29.04
C LYS A 43 7.76 -26.70 -28.11
N PRO A 44 6.84 -25.81 -28.48
CA PRO A 44 6.39 -24.74 -27.60
C PRO A 44 6.02 -25.29 -26.22
N ARG A 45 6.43 -24.61 -25.16
CA ARG A 45 6.05 -24.96 -23.79
C ARG A 45 4.99 -23.97 -23.30
N PRO A 46 3.69 -24.18 -23.60
CA PRO A 46 2.64 -23.19 -23.32
C PRO A 46 2.63 -22.72 -21.85
N LYS A 47 3.01 -23.62 -20.94
CA LYS A 47 3.12 -23.29 -19.52
C LYS A 47 4.29 -22.33 -19.23
N GLN A 48 5.41 -22.48 -19.92
CA GLN A 48 6.58 -21.62 -19.75
C GLN A 48 6.32 -20.23 -20.36
N GLU A 49 5.79 -20.18 -21.58
CA GLU A 49 5.41 -18.91 -22.23
C GLU A 49 4.37 -18.13 -21.43
N ARG A 50 3.39 -18.84 -20.84
CA ARG A 50 2.40 -18.21 -19.95
C ARG A 50 3.06 -17.63 -18.69
N GLN A 51 4.07 -18.31 -18.13
CA GLN A 51 4.80 -17.81 -16.96
C GLN A 51 5.68 -16.61 -17.31
N GLU A 52 6.32 -16.61 -18.46
CA GLU A 52 7.15 -15.50 -18.96
C GLU A 52 6.28 -14.26 -19.20
N ARG A 53 5.12 -14.41 -19.87
CA ARG A 53 4.13 -13.31 -20.03
C ARG A 53 3.66 -12.78 -18.67
N LEU A 54 3.35 -13.67 -17.74
CA LEU A 54 2.92 -13.24 -16.40
C LEU A 54 4.03 -12.51 -15.64
N LEU A 55 5.30 -12.91 -15.80
CA LEU A 55 6.44 -12.19 -15.23
C LEU A 55 6.59 -10.78 -15.81
N VAL A 56 6.39 -10.63 -17.14
CA VAL A 56 6.42 -9.31 -17.80
C VAL A 56 5.37 -8.40 -17.16
N ASN A 57 4.12 -8.83 -17.11
CA ASN A 57 3.04 -8.04 -16.49
C ASN A 57 3.31 -7.70 -15.01
N ILE A 58 3.86 -8.64 -14.22
CA ILE A 58 4.25 -8.37 -12.83
C ILE A 58 5.31 -7.27 -12.75
N LYS A 59 6.33 -7.31 -13.64
CA LYS A 59 7.37 -6.29 -13.69
C LYS A 59 6.83 -4.92 -14.12
N GLU A 60 5.92 -4.89 -15.08
CA GLU A 60 5.24 -3.68 -15.54
C GLU A 60 4.44 -3.04 -14.39
N ILE A 61 3.59 -3.81 -13.69
CA ILE A 61 2.83 -3.33 -12.52
C ILE A 61 3.78 -2.74 -11.45
N ILE A 62 4.91 -3.39 -11.19
CA ILE A 62 5.90 -2.86 -10.22
C ILE A 62 6.56 -1.60 -10.75
N GLY A 63 6.81 -1.51 -12.06
CA GLY A 63 7.48 -0.39 -12.73
C GLY A 63 6.60 0.85 -12.95
N GLU A 64 5.27 0.72 -12.92
CA GLU A 64 4.33 1.83 -13.14
C GLU A 64 4.50 3.00 -12.16
N HIS A 65 5.00 2.73 -10.95
CA HIS A 65 5.28 3.74 -9.95
C HIS A 65 6.39 3.28 -8.99
N GLU A 66 7.25 4.23 -8.57
CA GLU A 66 8.38 3.93 -7.67
C GLU A 66 7.95 3.25 -6.36
N ASP A 67 6.77 3.59 -5.83
CA ASP A 67 6.23 3.02 -4.61
C ASP A 67 5.54 1.66 -4.81
N ASN A 68 5.27 1.21 -6.05
CA ASN A 68 4.76 -0.13 -6.33
C ASN A 68 5.77 -1.24 -6.00
N ASN A 69 7.05 -0.88 -5.82
CA ASN A 69 8.06 -1.82 -5.34
C ASN A 69 7.76 -2.39 -3.94
N ASN A 70 6.77 -1.84 -3.23
CA ASN A 70 6.23 -2.34 -1.95
C ASN A 70 5.19 -3.46 -2.12
N TYR A 71 4.76 -3.76 -3.35
CA TYR A 71 3.70 -4.73 -3.56
C TYR A 71 4.14 -6.14 -3.21
N GLY A 72 3.37 -6.78 -2.32
CA GLY A 72 3.43 -8.21 -2.08
C GLY A 72 2.49 -8.96 -3.03
N VAL A 73 2.50 -10.29 -2.93
CA VAL A 73 1.73 -11.20 -3.80
C VAL A 73 0.26 -10.82 -3.93
N GLN A 74 -0.40 -10.45 -2.82
CA GLN A 74 -1.83 -10.10 -2.82
C GLN A 74 -2.12 -8.86 -3.67
N ARG A 75 -1.30 -7.80 -3.56
CA ARG A 75 -1.50 -6.59 -4.38
C ARG A 75 -1.21 -6.84 -5.85
N ILE A 76 -0.17 -7.60 -6.17
CA ILE A 76 0.11 -8.00 -7.55
C ILE A 76 -1.04 -8.83 -8.11
N LEU A 77 -1.61 -9.77 -7.35
CA LEU A 77 -2.77 -10.56 -7.78
C LEU A 77 -3.98 -9.69 -8.10
N LEU A 78 -4.28 -8.71 -7.24
CA LEU A 78 -5.37 -7.75 -7.46
C LEU A 78 -5.10 -6.85 -8.68
N ALA A 79 -3.88 -6.34 -8.84
CA ALA A 79 -3.51 -5.53 -10.00
C ALA A 79 -3.64 -6.32 -11.31
N LEU A 80 -3.19 -7.59 -11.35
CA LEU A 80 -3.39 -8.47 -12.49
C LEU A 80 -4.87 -8.70 -12.79
N SER A 81 -5.71 -8.86 -11.77
CA SER A 81 -7.16 -9.00 -11.95
C SER A 81 -7.80 -7.74 -12.51
N GLN A 82 -7.29 -6.55 -12.21
CA GLN A 82 -7.78 -5.27 -12.75
C GLN A 82 -7.51 -5.09 -14.25
N ILE A 83 -6.55 -5.84 -14.80
CA ILE A 83 -6.23 -5.93 -16.24
C ILE A 83 -6.66 -7.27 -16.85
N ASP A 84 -7.69 -7.90 -16.30
CA ASP A 84 -8.31 -9.16 -16.76
C ASP A 84 -7.38 -10.38 -16.81
N ILE A 85 -6.25 -10.36 -16.13
CA ILE A 85 -5.33 -11.51 -16.04
C ILE A 85 -5.69 -12.38 -14.84
N LYS A 86 -6.40 -13.48 -15.10
CA LYS A 86 -6.78 -14.47 -14.10
C LYS A 86 -5.61 -15.43 -13.78
N THR A 87 -5.17 -15.45 -12.54
CA THR A 87 -4.10 -16.34 -12.06
C THR A 87 -4.31 -16.66 -10.58
N SER A 88 -3.54 -17.62 -10.04
CA SER A 88 -3.63 -17.99 -8.62
C SER A 88 -2.55 -17.30 -7.78
N TYR A 89 -2.84 -17.11 -6.48
CA TYR A 89 -1.88 -16.61 -5.50
C TYR A 89 -0.57 -17.43 -5.48
N SER A 90 -0.67 -18.76 -5.54
CA SER A 90 0.49 -19.66 -5.53
C SER A 90 1.37 -19.48 -6.77
N THR A 91 0.78 -19.25 -7.95
CA THR A 91 1.51 -18.98 -9.20
C THR A 91 2.26 -17.65 -9.13
N VAL A 92 1.58 -16.57 -8.72
CA VAL A 92 2.22 -15.24 -8.54
C VAL A 92 3.34 -15.33 -7.52
N ARG A 93 3.09 -15.95 -6.35
CA ARG A 93 4.10 -16.11 -5.30
C ARG A 93 5.33 -16.87 -5.79
N ARG A 94 5.14 -17.96 -6.56
CA ARG A 94 6.24 -18.76 -7.11
C ARG A 94 7.08 -17.93 -8.08
N ILE A 95 6.46 -17.22 -9.01
CA ILE A 95 7.15 -16.37 -9.99
C ILE A 95 7.92 -15.26 -9.27
N MET A 96 7.26 -14.52 -8.37
CA MET A 96 7.91 -13.45 -7.61
C MET A 96 9.09 -13.97 -6.77
N LYS A 97 8.97 -15.19 -6.19
CA LYS A 97 10.08 -15.84 -5.45
C LYS A 97 11.25 -16.18 -6.36
N MET A 98 10.99 -16.81 -7.52
CA MET A 98 12.02 -17.21 -8.48
C MET A 98 12.83 -16.02 -9.02
N HIS A 99 12.20 -14.86 -9.16
CA HIS A 99 12.82 -13.65 -9.71
C HIS A 99 13.20 -12.60 -8.65
N GLY A 100 13.26 -12.99 -7.35
CA GLY A 100 13.72 -12.10 -6.27
C GLY A 100 12.82 -10.89 -6.00
N LEU A 101 11.56 -10.92 -6.44
CA LEU A 101 10.60 -9.81 -6.30
C LEU A 101 9.88 -9.80 -4.94
N LEU A 102 10.05 -10.84 -4.12
CA LEU A 102 9.46 -10.87 -2.77
C LEU A 102 10.26 -10.00 -1.80
N LYS A 103 9.59 -9.07 -1.14
CA LYS A 103 10.20 -8.22 -0.11
C LYS A 103 10.22 -8.92 1.26
N LYS A 104 11.33 -8.82 1.96
CA LYS A 104 11.42 -9.22 3.37
C LYS A 104 10.74 -8.15 4.24
N VAL A 105 9.79 -8.55 5.07
CA VAL A 105 9.12 -7.64 6.01
C VAL A 105 10.05 -7.43 7.21
N LYS A 106 10.55 -6.21 7.39
CA LYS A 106 11.23 -5.80 8.63
C LYS A 106 10.15 -5.44 9.66
N ARG A 107 10.19 -6.09 10.84
CA ARG A 107 9.35 -5.72 11.98
C ARG A 107 10.05 -4.62 12.76
N HIS A 108 9.34 -3.52 13.02
CA HIS A 108 9.79 -2.46 13.93
C HIS A 108 8.98 -2.57 15.22
N PRO A 109 9.58 -2.38 16.41
CA PRO A 109 8.85 -2.36 17.67
C PRO A 109 7.86 -1.20 17.70
N ASN A 110 6.67 -1.44 18.26
CA ASN A 110 5.64 -0.40 18.42
C ASN A 110 5.96 0.44 19.65
N GLY A 111 5.90 1.77 19.53
CA GLY A 111 5.96 2.70 20.66
C GLY A 111 4.60 2.72 21.41
N ILE A 112 4.64 2.93 22.72
CA ILE A 112 3.45 3.08 23.57
C ILE A 112 3.22 4.56 23.82
N THR A 113 2.01 5.06 23.52
CA THR A 113 1.59 6.44 23.80
C THR A 113 1.14 6.59 25.27
N ARG A 114 1.54 7.66 25.95
CA ARG A 114 1.09 8.00 27.34
C ARG A 114 -0.11 8.93 27.29
N GLU A 115 -1.02 8.75 28.23
CA GLU A 115 -2.33 9.39 28.34
C GLU A 115 -2.30 10.62 29.24
N ASP A 116 -3.16 11.62 28.92
CA ASP A 116 -3.49 12.75 29.81
C ASP A 116 -4.84 12.47 30.52
N ALA A 117 -4.81 12.44 31.87
CA ALA A 117 -5.94 12.01 32.69
C ALA A 117 -7.02 13.08 32.93
N ALA A 118 -6.75 14.37 32.61
CA ALA A 118 -7.59 15.49 33.02
C ALA A 118 -8.55 16.02 31.92
N ALA A 119 -8.53 15.46 30.71
CA ALA A 119 -9.30 16.00 29.58
C ALA A 119 -10.80 15.66 29.61
N GLN A 120 -11.66 16.60 29.22
CA GLN A 120 -13.10 16.41 29.07
C GLN A 120 -13.42 15.41 27.96
N LYS A 121 -14.22 14.38 28.26
CA LYS A 121 -14.32 13.13 27.47
C LYS A 121 -15.60 13.09 26.64
N SER A 122 -15.48 13.00 25.32
CA SER A 122 -16.59 12.57 24.46
C SER A 122 -16.73 11.02 24.49
N GLU A 123 -17.95 10.52 24.25
CA GLU A 123 -18.23 9.09 24.22
C GLU A 123 -17.59 8.42 22.99
N ASN A 124 -17.21 7.12 23.12
CA ASN A 124 -16.76 6.31 22.00
C ASN A 124 -17.98 5.78 21.21
N LEU A 125 -18.38 6.51 20.17
CA LEU A 125 -19.52 6.14 19.32
C LEU A 125 -19.18 5.06 18.30
N ILE A 126 -17.90 4.88 17.96
CA ILE A 126 -17.49 3.89 16.94
C ILE A 126 -17.41 2.49 17.51
N LYS A 127 -16.97 2.32 18.77
CA LYS A 127 -16.85 1.01 19.45
C LYS A 127 -16.14 -0.06 18.59
N ARG A 128 -15.09 0.34 17.85
CA ARG A 128 -14.33 -0.46 16.88
C ARG A 128 -15.10 -0.90 15.64
N ASP A 129 -16.31 -0.42 15.42
CA ASP A 129 -16.99 -0.57 14.14
C ASP A 129 -16.56 0.53 13.17
N PHE A 130 -15.55 0.20 12.36
CA PHE A 130 -15.03 1.05 11.30
C PHE A 130 -15.76 0.86 9.97
N SER A 131 -16.87 0.16 9.94
CA SER A 131 -17.68 0.02 8.73
C SER A 131 -18.43 1.32 8.44
N ALA A 132 -18.55 1.67 7.17
CA ALA A 132 -19.38 2.77 6.69
C ALA A 132 -20.02 2.34 5.36
N SER A 133 -21.31 2.56 5.22
CA SER A 133 -22.07 2.20 4.01
C SER A 133 -21.97 3.25 2.90
N ALA A 134 -21.60 4.47 3.26
CA ALA A 134 -21.43 5.59 2.34
C ALA A 134 -20.23 6.47 2.75
N PRO A 135 -19.67 7.25 1.81
CA PRO A 135 -18.63 8.23 2.10
C PRO A 135 -19.09 9.27 3.14
N ASN A 136 -18.15 9.77 3.93
CA ASN A 136 -18.34 10.84 4.91
C ASN A 136 -19.30 10.49 6.07
N GLN A 137 -19.48 9.23 6.40
CA GLN A 137 -20.24 8.82 7.59
C GLN A 137 -19.37 8.79 8.85
N LYS A 138 -18.15 8.28 8.72
CA LYS A 138 -17.20 8.15 9.83
C LYS A 138 -15.80 8.55 9.35
N TRP A 139 -15.22 9.54 9.97
CA TRP A 139 -13.82 9.93 9.78
C TRP A 139 -13.00 9.62 11.02
N LEU A 140 -11.80 9.12 10.80
CA LEU A 140 -10.81 8.88 11.86
C LEU A 140 -9.69 9.89 11.72
N SER A 141 -9.13 10.35 12.82
CA SER A 141 -7.96 11.21 12.79
C SER A 141 -6.96 10.85 13.88
N ASP A 142 -5.71 11.15 13.59
CA ASP A 142 -4.60 10.97 14.51
C ASP A 142 -3.41 11.84 14.04
N ILE A 143 -2.39 11.96 14.90
CA ILE A 143 -1.17 12.70 14.64
C ILE A 143 0.03 11.73 14.67
N THR A 144 0.97 11.91 13.76
CA THR A 144 2.25 11.21 13.81
C THR A 144 3.41 12.18 13.68
N GLU A 145 4.53 11.83 14.33
CA GLU A 145 5.79 12.57 14.28
C GLU A 145 6.72 11.94 13.25
N VAL A 146 7.47 12.79 12.54
CA VAL A 146 8.51 12.43 11.58
C VAL A 146 9.76 13.26 11.87
N PRO A 147 10.91 12.65 12.22
CA PRO A 147 12.14 13.38 12.41
C PRO A 147 12.66 13.95 11.08
N CYS A 148 13.16 15.17 11.11
CA CYS A 148 13.77 15.86 9.97
C CYS A 148 15.12 16.47 10.41
N SER A 149 15.95 16.91 9.45
CA SER A 149 17.27 17.49 9.76
C SER A 149 17.17 18.83 10.53
N ASP A 150 16.09 19.56 10.36
CA ASP A 150 15.79 20.86 10.96
C ASP A 150 14.74 20.79 12.09
N GLY A 151 14.46 19.57 12.62
CA GLY A 151 13.56 19.40 13.76
C GLY A 151 12.59 18.24 13.57
N LYS A 152 11.38 18.38 14.14
CA LYS A 152 10.31 17.37 14.08
C LYS A 152 9.13 17.89 13.28
N LEU A 153 8.73 17.14 12.28
CA LEU A 153 7.52 17.40 11.52
C LEU A 153 6.35 16.60 12.11
N TYR A 154 5.24 17.26 12.37
CA TYR A 154 3.98 16.65 12.81
C TYR A 154 3.01 16.61 11.64
N LEU A 155 2.44 15.43 11.40
CA LEU A 155 1.42 15.19 10.39
C LEU A 155 0.12 14.81 11.08
N SER A 156 -0.93 15.62 10.94
CA SER A 156 -2.31 15.24 11.22
C SER A 156 -2.98 14.78 9.95
N ALA A 157 -3.67 13.65 9.99
CA ALA A 157 -4.38 13.08 8.85
C ALA A 157 -5.80 12.68 9.21
N VAL A 158 -6.71 12.79 8.26
CA VAL A 158 -8.12 12.43 8.38
C VAL A 158 -8.44 11.33 7.36
N LEU A 159 -8.94 10.19 7.82
CA LEU A 159 -9.25 9.01 7.02
C LEU A 159 -10.75 8.76 6.98
N ASP A 160 -11.32 8.59 5.78
CA ASP A 160 -12.71 8.14 5.61
C ASP A 160 -12.82 6.62 5.76
N CYS A 161 -13.66 6.19 6.69
CA CYS A 161 -13.89 4.76 6.95
C CYS A 161 -14.52 4.01 5.79
N PHE A 162 -15.23 4.67 4.90
CA PHE A 162 -15.89 4.02 3.77
C PHE A 162 -14.90 3.32 2.85
N ASN A 163 -13.86 4.01 2.44
CA ASN A 163 -12.92 3.53 1.43
C ASN A 163 -11.45 3.56 1.84
N GLY A 164 -11.13 4.09 3.04
CA GLY A 164 -9.77 4.27 3.52
C GLY A 164 -9.04 5.46 2.89
N GLU A 165 -9.75 6.38 2.23
CA GLU A 165 -9.18 7.59 1.63
C GLU A 165 -8.69 8.56 2.72
N ILE A 166 -7.52 9.13 2.54
CA ILE A 166 -7.07 10.26 3.35
C ILE A 166 -7.68 11.52 2.76
N VAL A 167 -8.70 12.01 3.44
CA VAL A 167 -9.53 13.10 2.97
C VAL A 167 -9.02 14.50 3.36
N GLY A 168 -8.14 14.56 4.38
CA GLY A 168 -7.51 15.81 4.83
C GLY A 168 -6.18 15.53 5.48
N ILE A 169 -5.22 16.44 5.30
CA ILE A 169 -3.93 16.46 5.98
C ILE A 169 -3.53 17.87 6.34
N ALA A 170 -2.77 18.00 7.42
CA ALA A 170 -2.01 19.20 7.76
C ALA A 170 -0.64 18.79 8.32
N MET A 171 0.37 19.63 8.07
CA MET A 171 1.75 19.38 8.49
C MET A 171 2.40 20.62 9.04
N ASP A 172 2.94 20.55 10.27
CA ASP A 172 3.56 21.67 10.96
C ASP A 172 4.80 21.22 11.76
N ASP A 173 5.59 22.17 12.25
CA ASP A 173 6.73 21.93 13.14
C ASP A 173 6.33 21.78 14.61
N ASN A 174 5.07 21.96 14.93
CA ASN A 174 4.52 21.82 16.27
C ASN A 174 3.20 21.04 16.30
N MET A 175 2.92 20.38 17.44
CA MET A 175 1.73 19.55 17.63
C MET A 175 0.65 20.32 18.42
N ARG A 176 0.21 21.47 17.90
CA ARG A 176 -0.85 22.28 18.50
C ARG A 176 -2.23 21.91 17.94
N LYS A 177 -3.30 22.41 18.61
CA LYS A 177 -4.70 22.20 18.18
C LYS A 177 -4.96 22.69 16.75
N GLU A 178 -4.27 23.74 16.31
CA GLU A 178 -4.37 24.33 14.97
C GLU A 178 -4.04 23.31 13.87
N LEU A 179 -3.09 22.40 14.12
CA LEU A 179 -2.74 21.33 13.20
C LEU A 179 -3.93 20.40 12.91
N CYS A 180 -4.68 20.00 13.96
CA CYS A 180 -5.87 19.15 13.81
C CYS A 180 -7.03 19.89 13.17
N ILE A 181 -7.24 21.15 13.56
CA ILE A 181 -8.27 22.01 12.96
C ILE A 181 -8.01 22.18 11.48
N GLN A 182 -6.77 22.46 11.08
CA GLN A 182 -6.41 22.63 9.67
C GLN A 182 -6.58 21.34 8.87
N ALA A 183 -6.23 20.17 9.43
CA ALA A 183 -6.46 18.89 8.78
C ALA A 183 -7.94 18.61 8.53
N PHE A 184 -8.79 18.89 9.54
CA PHE A 184 -10.23 18.77 9.45
C PHE A 184 -10.84 19.77 8.43
N GLU A 185 -10.47 21.04 8.46
CA GLU A 185 -10.96 22.05 7.52
C GLU A 185 -10.50 21.73 6.08
N ASN A 186 -9.29 21.22 5.89
CA ASN A 186 -8.83 20.77 4.59
C ASN A 186 -9.69 19.59 4.07
N ALA A 187 -10.11 18.67 4.93
CA ALA A 187 -11.05 17.60 4.57
C ALA A 187 -12.41 18.15 4.17
N CYS A 188 -12.91 19.18 4.89
CA CYS A 188 -14.21 19.79 4.64
C CYS A 188 -14.29 20.67 3.38
N ARG A 189 -13.15 21.07 2.77
CA ARG A 189 -13.15 21.91 1.57
C ARG A 189 -13.86 21.26 0.37
N ALA A 190 -13.73 19.97 0.23
CA ALA A 190 -14.31 19.23 -0.91
C ALA A 190 -15.41 18.24 -0.49
N ARG A 191 -15.76 18.18 0.80
CA ARG A 191 -16.66 17.16 1.36
C ARG A 191 -17.54 17.74 2.46
N SER A 192 -18.79 17.29 2.50
CA SER A 192 -19.69 17.61 3.62
C SER A 192 -19.33 16.78 4.84
N ALA A 193 -19.26 17.43 5.99
CA ALA A 193 -19.08 16.79 7.31
C ALA A 193 -20.40 16.72 8.11
N ARG A 194 -21.53 17.13 7.53
CA ARG A 194 -22.81 17.22 8.22
C ARG A 194 -23.29 15.85 8.71
N GLY A 195 -23.51 15.74 10.02
CA GLY A 195 -23.96 14.49 10.66
C GLY A 195 -22.89 13.39 10.74
N MET A 196 -21.66 13.66 10.29
CA MET A 196 -20.55 12.71 10.27
C MET A 196 -19.97 12.51 11.67
N ILE A 197 -19.58 11.27 12.00
CA ILE A 197 -18.85 10.97 13.24
C ILE A 197 -17.35 11.19 13.00
N TYR A 198 -16.77 12.15 13.73
CA TYR A 198 -15.32 12.39 13.76
C TYR A 198 -14.70 11.73 14.98
N HIS A 199 -13.89 10.71 14.77
CA HIS A 199 -13.27 9.94 15.84
C HIS A 199 -11.76 10.19 15.92
N SER A 200 -11.27 10.40 17.14
CA SER A 200 -9.85 10.58 17.42
C SER A 200 -9.46 9.92 18.74
N ASP A 201 -8.18 9.94 19.06
CA ASP A 201 -7.71 9.70 20.41
C ASP A 201 -8.10 10.87 21.36
N ARG A 202 -7.63 10.78 22.62
CA ARG A 202 -7.89 11.79 23.67
C ARG A 202 -6.76 12.81 23.81
N GLY A 203 -5.97 13.03 22.78
CA GLY A 203 -4.93 14.04 22.80
C GLY A 203 -5.50 15.44 23.10
N SER A 204 -4.74 16.29 23.79
CA SER A 204 -5.15 17.65 24.16
C SER A 204 -5.57 18.50 22.96
N GLN A 205 -5.04 18.20 21.78
CA GLN A 205 -5.37 18.85 20.51
C GLN A 205 -6.85 18.65 20.16
N PHE A 206 -7.33 17.40 20.26
CA PHE A 206 -8.71 17.00 19.92
C PHE A 206 -9.73 17.33 21.02
N THR A 207 -9.29 17.45 22.28
CA THR A 207 -10.16 17.84 23.40
C THR A 207 -10.30 19.35 23.57
N SER A 208 -9.55 20.14 22.82
CA SER A 208 -9.56 21.60 22.91
C SER A 208 -10.94 22.19 22.53
N ARG A 209 -11.32 23.29 23.21
CA ARG A 209 -12.57 24.02 22.90
C ARG A 209 -12.63 24.45 21.43
N ALA A 210 -11.52 24.99 20.90
CA ALA A 210 -11.45 25.47 19.53
C ALA A 210 -11.69 24.33 18.50
N PHE A 211 -11.16 23.11 18.74
CA PHE A 211 -11.40 21.97 17.88
C PHE A 211 -12.89 21.54 17.92
N ARG A 212 -13.50 21.49 19.09
CA ARG A 212 -14.94 21.19 19.25
C ARG A 212 -15.82 22.20 18.52
N GLU A 213 -15.49 23.49 18.63
CA GLU A 213 -16.19 24.57 17.92
C GLU A 213 -16.05 24.42 16.38
N SER A 214 -14.87 23.99 15.88
CA SER A 214 -14.68 23.71 14.46
C SER A 214 -15.55 22.55 13.98
N LEU A 215 -15.66 21.46 14.75
CA LEU A 215 -16.57 20.35 14.44
C LEU A 215 -18.03 20.80 14.43
N ALA A 216 -18.47 21.55 15.46
CA ALA A 216 -19.83 22.02 15.58
C ALA A 216 -20.24 22.93 14.42
N LYS A 217 -19.35 23.83 13.94
CA LYS A 217 -19.59 24.68 12.75
C LYS A 217 -19.90 23.90 11.48
N ARG A 218 -19.51 22.63 11.43
CA ARG A 218 -19.73 21.73 10.29
C ARG A 218 -20.78 20.65 10.57
N ASP A 219 -21.52 20.75 11.68
CA ASP A 219 -22.47 19.73 12.15
C ASP A 219 -21.85 18.34 12.30
N ALA A 220 -20.56 18.24 12.62
CA ALA A 220 -19.86 16.97 12.84
C ALA A 220 -19.97 16.55 14.31
N VAL A 221 -20.14 15.25 14.54
CA VAL A 221 -20.30 14.66 15.88
C VAL A 221 -18.96 14.12 16.36
N GLN A 222 -18.47 14.64 17.50
CA GLN A 222 -17.21 14.18 18.06
C GLN A 222 -17.36 12.83 18.76
N SER A 223 -16.42 11.94 18.51
CA SER A 223 -16.24 10.64 19.16
C SER A 223 -14.78 10.47 19.58
N MET A 224 -14.52 9.80 20.70
CA MET A 224 -13.16 9.60 21.21
C MET A 224 -12.92 8.17 21.66
N SER A 225 -11.70 7.68 21.44
CA SER A 225 -11.25 6.37 21.90
C SER A 225 -11.43 6.19 23.41
N GLY A 226 -11.65 4.98 23.87
CA GLY A 226 -11.63 4.65 25.29
C GLY A 226 -10.23 4.81 25.90
N THR A 227 -10.15 5.08 27.22
CA THR A 227 -8.89 5.19 27.97
C THR A 227 -8.04 3.92 27.80
N GLY A 228 -6.77 4.05 27.37
CA GLY A 228 -5.86 2.92 27.19
C GLY A 228 -6.24 1.94 26.06
N ARG A 229 -7.16 2.31 25.18
CA ARG A 229 -7.66 1.45 24.10
C ARG A 229 -7.13 1.89 22.73
N CYS A 230 -5.85 1.65 22.45
CA CYS A 230 -5.22 1.96 21.15
C CYS A 230 -5.97 1.34 19.95
N TYR A 231 -6.58 0.17 20.11
CA TYR A 231 -7.35 -0.50 19.06
C TYR A 231 -8.58 0.28 18.56
N ASP A 232 -9.03 1.30 19.30
CA ASP A 232 -10.16 2.12 18.89
C ASP A 232 -9.82 3.06 17.73
N ASN A 233 -8.51 3.24 17.39
CA ASN A 233 -8.04 4.00 16.22
C ASN A 233 -7.14 3.15 15.27
N ALA A 234 -7.33 1.83 15.27
CA ALA A 234 -6.44 0.88 14.59
C ALA A 234 -6.28 1.13 13.07
N ARG A 235 -7.28 1.70 12.38
CA ARG A 235 -7.17 2.03 10.95
C ARG A 235 -6.21 3.19 10.71
N MET A 236 -6.19 4.21 11.57
CA MET A 236 -5.21 5.31 11.48
C MET A 236 -3.80 4.82 11.80
N GLU A 237 -3.65 4.00 12.85
CA GLU A 237 -2.36 3.35 13.17
C GLU A 237 -1.84 2.54 11.97
N SER A 238 -2.71 1.77 11.32
CA SER A 238 -2.38 1.00 10.12
C SER A 238 -1.97 1.90 8.95
N PHE A 239 -2.65 3.03 8.75
CA PHE A 239 -2.28 4.00 7.72
C PHE A 239 -0.90 4.59 7.98
N PHE A 240 -0.62 5.09 9.19
CA PHE A 240 0.69 5.66 9.53
C PHE A 240 1.81 4.61 9.46
N ALA A 241 1.54 3.38 9.90
CA ALA A 241 2.49 2.28 9.73
C ALA A 241 2.78 2.01 8.23
N THR A 242 1.78 2.13 7.37
CA THR A 242 1.92 1.99 5.92
C THR A 242 2.79 3.11 5.35
N LEU A 243 2.47 4.37 5.63
CA LEU A 243 3.26 5.55 5.20
C LEU A 243 4.72 5.43 5.64
N LYS A 244 4.95 5.12 6.92
CA LYS A 244 6.30 4.96 7.48
C LYS A 244 7.07 3.83 6.79
N LYS A 245 6.49 2.65 6.65
CA LYS A 245 7.16 1.47 6.05
C LYS A 245 7.36 1.58 4.55
N GLU A 246 6.37 2.10 3.83
CA GLU A 246 6.42 2.14 2.37
C GLU A 246 7.22 3.32 1.83
N LYS A 247 7.32 4.43 2.59
CA LYS A 247 8.00 5.66 2.16
C LYS A 247 9.06 6.16 3.14
N LEU A 248 8.69 6.58 4.35
CA LEU A 248 9.55 7.39 5.21
C LEU A 248 10.81 6.64 5.69
N TYR A 249 10.69 5.39 6.11
CA TYR A 249 11.86 4.60 6.56
C TYR A 249 12.86 4.27 5.44
N LYS A 250 12.49 4.46 4.18
CA LYS A 250 13.39 4.23 3.04
C LYS A 250 14.28 5.43 2.75
N ILE A 251 13.80 6.64 3.04
CA ILE A 251 14.47 7.89 2.69
C ILE A 251 15.31 8.47 3.82
N LYS A 252 15.28 7.87 5.03
CA LYS A 252 16.03 8.37 6.20
C LYS A 252 15.78 9.85 6.41
N THR A 253 14.55 10.19 6.83
CA THR A 253 14.02 11.56 6.88
C THR A 253 14.85 12.52 7.71
N GLU A 254 15.61 12.02 8.68
CA GLU A 254 16.52 12.78 9.54
C GLU A 254 17.65 13.54 8.80
N TYR A 255 17.89 13.20 7.52
CA TYR A 255 18.88 13.90 6.69
C TYR A 255 18.29 14.99 5.78
N TYR A 256 16.97 15.18 5.81
CA TYR A 256 16.28 16.11 4.91
C TYR A 256 15.45 17.15 5.68
N PRO A 257 15.38 18.41 5.17
CA PRO A 257 14.60 19.47 5.80
C PRO A 257 13.08 19.18 5.72
N MET A 258 12.31 19.72 6.68
CA MET A 258 10.86 19.55 6.76
C MET A 258 10.14 19.90 5.46
N ALA A 259 10.57 20.98 4.78
CA ALA A 259 9.97 21.41 3.53
C ALA A 259 9.99 20.30 2.45
N TYR A 260 11.11 19.60 2.35
CA TYR A 260 11.27 18.47 1.43
C TYR A 260 10.40 17.28 1.85
N ILE A 261 10.41 16.93 3.14
CA ILE A 261 9.61 15.83 3.69
C ILE A 261 8.11 16.12 3.55
N LYS A 262 7.64 17.36 3.77
CA LYS A 262 6.25 17.77 3.49
C LYS A 262 5.84 17.47 2.05
N SER A 263 6.70 17.77 1.07
CA SER A 263 6.41 17.50 -0.34
C SER A 263 6.31 16.01 -0.67
N ILE A 264 7.18 15.19 -0.05
CA ILE A 264 7.16 13.73 -0.22
C ILE A 264 5.90 13.12 0.38
N ILE A 265 5.55 13.51 1.61
CA ILE A 265 4.35 13.02 2.29
C ILE A 265 3.10 13.40 1.50
N PHE A 266 3.01 14.66 1.05
CA PHE A 266 1.88 15.12 0.25
C PHE A 266 1.72 14.30 -1.04
N ARG A 267 2.79 14.14 -1.81
CA ARG A 267 2.75 13.33 -3.05
C ARG A 267 2.42 11.87 -2.78
N TYR A 268 3.02 11.27 -1.74
CA TYR A 268 2.71 9.90 -1.38
C TYR A 268 1.22 9.72 -1.03
N ILE A 269 0.65 10.61 -0.21
CA ILE A 269 -0.75 10.48 0.24
C ILE A 269 -1.71 10.82 -0.89
N MET A 270 -1.59 12.01 -1.48
CA MET A 270 -2.61 12.56 -2.38
C MET A 270 -2.53 11.96 -3.79
N VAL A 271 -1.33 11.63 -4.27
CA VAL A 271 -1.15 11.12 -5.64
C VAL A 271 -1.07 9.59 -5.65
N TYR A 272 -0.26 9.00 -4.77
CA TYR A 272 -0.03 7.56 -4.81
C TYR A 272 -1.04 6.79 -3.96
N TYR A 273 -1.09 7.01 -2.64
CA TYR A 273 -1.93 6.25 -1.72
C TYR A 273 -3.41 6.31 -2.07
N ASN A 274 -3.94 7.51 -2.30
CA ASN A 274 -5.36 7.70 -2.61
C ASN A 274 -5.74 7.24 -4.01
N ARG A 275 -4.86 7.42 -5.04
CA ARG A 275 -5.25 7.29 -6.45
C ARG A 275 -4.62 6.14 -7.20
N ARG A 276 -3.52 5.54 -6.72
CA ARG A 276 -2.76 4.51 -7.45
C ARG A 276 -2.55 3.24 -6.67
N ARG A 277 -2.31 3.36 -5.36
CA ARG A 277 -1.96 2.23 -4.52
C ARG A 277 -3.10 1.22 -4.42
N ILE A 278 -2.85 -0.05 -4.76
CA ILE A 278 -3.79 -1.15 -4.50
C ILE A 278 -4.13 -1.19 -3.01
N TYR A 279 -5.41 -1.01 -2.71
CA TYR A 279 -5.95 -1.01 -1.35
C TYR A 279 -6.78 -2.27 -1.10
N THR A 280 -6.17 -3.23 -0.40
CA THR A 280 -6.70 -4.60 -0.28
C THR A 280 -8.04 -4.70 0.47
N SER A 281 -8.41 -3.68 1.24
CA SER A 281 -9.70 -3.64 1.94
C SER A 281 -10.87 -3.25 1.04
N ASN A 282 -10.61 -2.61 -0.09
CA ASN A 282 -11.64 -2.27 -1.06
C ASN A 282 -11.91 -3.46 -1.99
N PRO A 283 -13.15 -3.76 -2.33
CA PRO A 283 -13.49 -4.75 -3.36
C PRO A 283 -12.70 -4.50 -4.65
N GLY A 284 -12.16 -5.57 -5.24
CA GLY A 284 -11.29 -5.47 -6.41
C GLY A 284 -9.94 -4.80 -6.19
N GLY A 285 -9.60 -4.42 -4.95
CA GLY A 285 -8.33 -3.76 -4.62
C GLY A 285 -8.20 -2.32 -5.12
N TRP A 286 -9.30 -1.69 -5.50
CA TRP A 286 -9.28 -0.33 -6.04
C TRP A 286 -8.67 0.67 -5.07
N PRO A 287 -7.82 1.61 -5.56
CA PRO A 287 -7.33 2.73 -4.77
C PRO A 287 -8.48 3.51 -4.11
N PRO A 288 -8.28 4.10 -2.92
CA PRO A 288 -9.36 4.73 -2.17
C PRO A 288 -10.24 5.69 -2.98
N SER A 289 -9.67 6.70 -3.64
CA SER A 289 -10.45 7.68 -4.42
C SER A 289 -11.16 7.03 -5.61
N ILE A 290 -10.51 6.09 -6.30
CA ILE A 290 -11.09 5.39 -7.46
C ILE A 290 -12.28 4.53 -7.05
N TYR A 291 -12.16 3.83 -5.90
CA TYR A 291 -13.27 3.07 -5.34
C TYR A 291 -14.47 3.97 -5.02
N ARG A 292 -14.24 5.12 -4.39
CA ARG A 292 -15.29 6.11 -4.12
C ARG A 292 -15.98 6.58 -5.40
N GLU A 293 -15.20 6.99 -6.41
CA GLU A 293 -15.73 7.47 -7.70
C GLU A 293 -16.63 6.40 -8.35
N ARG A 294 -16.17 5.16 -8.37
CA ARG A 294 -16.94 4.03 -8.91
C ARG A 294 -18.26 3.80 -8.16
N MET A 295 -18.24 3.84 -6.83
CA MET A 295 -19.45 3.62 -6.03
C MET A 295 -20.46 4.76 -6.20
N LEU A 296 -20.00 6.01 -6.29
CA LEU A 296 -20.88 7.15 -6.53
C LEU A 296 -21.49 7.12 -7.94
N SER A 297 -20.72 6.70 -8.96
CA SER A 297 -21.24 6.56 -10.34
C SER A 297 -22.25 5.42 -10.48
N GLN A 298 -22.23 4.41 -9.63
CA GLN A 298 -23.19 3.31 -9.63
C GLN A 298 -24.49 3.66 -8.87
N ALA A 299 -24.43 4.69 -8.02
CA ALA A 299 -25.55 5.15 -7.20
C ALA A 299 -26.33 6.32 -7.84
N ALA A 300 -25.80 6.92 -8.89
CA ALA A 300 -26.39 7.99 -9.70
C ALA A 300 -27.14 7.41 -10.91
#